data_aaf32851837b0d760cae631b5fd8d735
#
_entry.id   aaf32851837b0d760cae631b5fd8d735
#
_cell.length_a   1.000
_cell.length_b   1.000
_cell.length_c   1.000
_cell.angle_alpha   90.00
_cell.angle_beta   90.00
_cell.angle_gamma   90.00
#
_symmetry.space_group_name_H-M   'P 1'
#
loop_
_entity.id
_entity.type
_entity.pdbx_description
1 polymer ?
#
loop_
_entity_poly.entity_id
_entity_poly.type
_entity_poly.pdbx_seq_one_letter_code
_entity_poly.pdbx_strand_id
1 'polypeptide(L)'
;MIECASTTRTRLADHIQQLAAFAPTAFPVLSLYLDLVPHQHDHDRDAAFVRAALADRLTSLHPHAPERESLERDTSRIDAWLRECLPPSASGLAIFACSGDGFFDVVQLDTPIERRALYVGPVPHLYPLVRLEDEYPRYAAVMLDAHHARIYVFGLDTTPRDAVLGGPAIGGWSQARFHRHGENLHLERLDDVVESLDRIVTDDDLRRIVVTGHDAAVPRLRQQLPARLSSKLVDVLQLDRNAGEGRVLHATLEALQAQNTEAGRGHVAWMRDVARTSIPLS
;
A
#
# COMPACT_ATOMS: atom_id res chain seq x y z
N MET A 1 24.59 -16.22 -8.29
CA MET A 1 23.47 -16.64 -7.41
C MET A 1 22.80 -15.37 -6.93
N ILE A 2 21.57 -15.10 -7.36
CA ILE A 2 20.83 -13.91 -6.91
C ILE A 2 20.27 -14.27 -5.55
N GLU A 3 20.64 -13.50 -4.55
CA GLU A 3 20.02 -13.61 -3.24
C GLU A 3 18.61 -13.08 -3.36
N CYS A 4 17.62 -13.98 -3.45
CA CYS A 4 16.23 -13.60 -3.34
C CYS A 4 16.02 -13.20 -1.89
N ALA A 5 16.21 -11.92 -1.59
CA ALA A 5 16.13 -11.41 -0.23
C ALA A 5 14.80 -11.84 0.40
N SER A 6 14.88 -12.51 1.52
CA SER A 6 13.74 -12.82 2.38
C SER A 6 13.28 -11.51 3.00
N THR A 7 12.33 -10.84 2.36
CA THR A 7 11.81 -9.57 2.88
C THR A 7 11.00 -9.88 4.13
N THR A 8 11.51 -9.47 5.28
CA THR A 8 10.72 -9.41 6.51
C THR A 8 9.46 -8.60 6.20
N ARG A 9 8.30 -9.05 6.69
CA ARG A 9 7.04 -8.34 6.53
C ARG A 9 7.18 -6.94 7.12
N THR A 10 7.17 -5.91 6.27
CA THR A 10 7.35 -4.52 6.65
C THR A 10 6.10 -3.75 6.21
N ARG A 11 5.67 -2.76 6.97
CA ARG A 11 4.60 -1.86 6.54
C ARG A 11 5.06 -1.14 5.28
N LEU A 12 4.16 -0.97 4.31
CA LEU A 12 4.51 -0.25 3.07
C LEU A 12 5.00 1.17 3.37
N ALA A 13 4.37 1.86 4.35
CA ALA A 13 4.80 3.19 4.79
C ALA A 13 6.24 3.21 5.32
N ASP A 14 6.63 2.23 6.14
CA ASP A 14 7.99 2.12 6.69
C ASP A 14 9.02 1.86 5.57
N HIS A 15 8.65 1.03 4.60
CA HIS A 15 9.48 0.73 3.44
C HIS A 15 9.66 1.97 2.55
N ILE A 16 8.58 2.73 2.30
CA ILE A 16 8.65 4.02 1.61
C ILE A 16 9.59 4.99 2.33
N GLN A 17 9.55 5.07 3.67
CA GLN A 17 10.46 5.92 4.44
C GLN A 17 11.93 5.50 4.29
N GLN A 18 12.21 4.19 4.29
CA GLN A 18 13.55 3.66 4.05
C GLN A 18 14.06 4.03 2.66
N LEU A 19 13.24 3.85 1.63
CA LEU A 19 13.58 4.23 0.26
C LEU A 19 13.75 5.75 0.11
N ALA A 20 12.95 6.55 0.80
CA ALA A 20 13.05 8.01 0.79
C ALA A 20 14.32 8.55 1.45
N ALA A 21 14.95 7.75 2.32
CA ALA A 21 16.24 8.07 2.94
C ALA A 21 17.44 7.82 2.00
N PHE A 22 17.21 7.29 0.79
CA PHE A 22 18.28 7.07 -0.20
C PHE A 22 18.91 8.40 -0.60
N ALA A 23 20.23 8.54 -0.39
CA ALA A 23 20.98 9.71 -0.77
C ALA A 23 21.33 9.66 -2.27
N PRO A 24 21.18 10.76 -3.03
CA PRO A 24 21.60 10.81 -4.42
C PRO A 24 23.08 10.47 -4.57
N THR A 25 23.41 9.65 -5.56
CA THR A 25 24.78 9.29 -5.93
C THR A 25 25.15 9.79 -7.32
N ALA A 26 26.33 9.48 -7.80
CA ALA A 26 26.74 9.78 -9.18
C ALA A 26 25.98 8.92 -10.22
N PHE A 27 25.33 7.84 -9.76
CA PHE A 27 24.64 6.88 -10.63
C PHE A 27 23.13 7.07 -10.55
N PRO A 28 22.42 6.91 -11.69
CA PRO A 28 20.98 6.99 -11.69
C PRO A 28 20.35 5.75 -11.02
N VAL A 29 19.24 5.97 -10.31
CA VAL A 29 18.38 4.93 -9.78
C VAL A 29 17.32 4.58 -10.82
N LEU A 30 17.20 3.29 -11.12
CA LEU A 30 16.12 2.74 -11.90
C LEU A 30 14.97 2.34 -10.95
N SER A 31 13.75 2.82 -11.23
CA SER A 31 12.55 2.51 -10.46
C SER A 31 11.53 1.86 -11.41
N LEU A 32 11.36 0.56 -11.30
CA LEU A 32 10.46 -0.25 -12.12
C LEU A 32 9.17 -0.54 -11.35
N TYR A 33 8.03 -0.40 -12.02
CA TYR A 33 6.71 -0.76 -11.53
C TYR A 33 6.04 -1.71 -12.50
N LEU A 34 5.56 -2.85 -12.01
CA LEU A 34 4.87 -3.85 -12.81
C LEU A 34 3.50 -4.17 -12.20
N ASP A 35 2.49 -4.10 -13.05
CA ASP A 35 1.18 -4.67 -12.78
C ASP A 35 1.20 -6.14 -13.21
N LEU A 36 0.95 -7.04 -12.27
CA LEU A 36 1.10 -8.48 -12.46
C LEU A 36 -0.26 -9.17 -12.32
N VAL A 37 -0.49 -10.18 -13.16
CA VAL A 37 -1.64 -11.06 -12.99
C VAL A 37 -1.21 -12.31 -12.21
N PRO A 38 -1.72 -12.53 -10.99
CA PRO A 38 -1.33 -13.68 -10.18
C PRO A 38 -1.47 -15.00 -10.96
N HIS A 39 -0.47 -15.88 -10.83
CA HIS A 39 -0.38 -17.17 -11.51
C HIS A 39 -0.32 -17.14 -13.06
N GLN A 40 -0.15 -15.94 -13.67
CA GLN A 40 -0.05 -15.73 -15.11
C GLN A 40 1.09 -14.77 -15.47
N HIS A 41 2.24 -14.90 -14.79
CA HIS A 41 3.39 -14.02 -15.07
C HIS A 41 4.05 -14.40 -16.38
N ASP A 42 4.27 -13.41 -17.22
CA ASP A 42 5.02 -13.52 -18.49
C ASP A 42 6.35 -12.77 -18.33
N HIS A 43 7.37 -13.50 -17.87
CA HIS A 43 8.70 -12.94 -17.61
C HIS A 43 9.33 -12.33 -18.86
N ASP A 44 9.11 -12.92 -20.03
CA ASP A 44 9.70 -12.42 -21.27
C ASP A 44 9.06 -11.09 -21.68
N ARG A 45 7.77 -10.94 -21.45
CA ARG A 45 7.03 -9.69 -21.67
C ARG A 45 7.49 -8.58 -20.73
N ASP A 46 7.72 -8.91 -19.46
CA ASP A 46 8.18 -7.95 -18.46
C ASP A 46 9.63 -7.51 -18.73
N ALA A 47 10.51 -8.44 -19.06
CA ALA A 47 11.88 -8.15 -19.49
C ALA A 47 11.93 -7.34 -20.80
N ALA A 48 11.05 -7.64 -21.77
CA ALA A 48 10.94 -6.87 -23.00
C ALA A 48 10.49 -5.43 -22.74
N PHE A 49 9.54 -5.22 -21.81
CA PHE A 49 9.12 -3.89 -21.39
C PHE A 49 10.27 -3.08 -20.81
N VAL A 50 11.07 -3.66 -19.89
CA VAL A 50 12.21 -2.98 -19.26
C VAL A 50 13.24 -2.57 -20.33
N ARG A 51 13.59 -3.48 -21.23
CA ARG A 51 14.54 -3.18 -22.32
C ARG A 51 14.03 -2.07 -23.25
N ALA A 52 12.77 -2.13 -23.65
CA ALA A 52 12.17 -1.12 -24.51
C ALA A 52 12.12 0.26 -23.84
N ALA A 53 11.73 0.30 -22.56
CA ALA A 53 11.63 1.55 -21.80
C ALA A 53 12.99 2.23 -21.55
N LEU A 54 14.09 1.46 -21.53
CA LEU A 54 15.46 1.98 -21.34
C LEU A 54 16.19 2.29 -22.65
N ALA A 55 15.70 1.81 -23.79
CA ALA A 55 16.42 1.89 -25.06
C ALA A 55 16.85 3.33 -25.42
N ASP A 56 15.94 4.29 -25.37
CA ASP A 56 16.20 5.70 -25.67
C ASP A 56 17.21 6.31 -24.69
N ARG A 57 17.09 5.98 -23.40
CA ARG A 57 18.00 6.47 -22.36
C ARG A 57 19.41 5.93 -22.55
N LEU A 58 19.55 4.65 -22.81
CA LEU A 58 20.86 4.04 -23.08
C LEU A 58 21.50 4.59 -24.34
N THR A 59 20.71 4.87 -25.39
CA THR A 59 21.20 5.45 -26.64
C THR A 59 21.72 6.89 -26.44
N SER A 60 21.13 7.65 -25.51
CA SER A 60 21.55 9.02 -25.19
C SER A 60 22.84 9.11 -24.39
N LEU A 61 23.32 8.00 -23.80
CA LEU A 61 24.55 7.95 -23.01
C LEU A 61 25.72 7.46 -23.85
N HIS A 62 26.92 7.98 -23.55
CA HIS A 62 28.13 7.51 -24.19
C HIS A 62 28.33 6.00 -23.94
N PRO A 63 28.82 5.21 -24.95
CA PRO A 63 28.95 3.75 -24.81
C PRO A 63 29.76 3.27 -23.60
N HIS A 64 30.73 4.06 -23.15
CA HIS A 64 31.59 3.75 -21.99
C HIS A 64 31.31 4.65 -20.79
N ALA A 65 30.14 5.27 -20.71
CA ALA A 65 29.78 6.06 -19.57
C ALA A 65 29.49 5.13 -18.35
N PRO A 66 30.00 5.42 -17.15
CA PRO A 66 29.75 4.61 -15.97
C PRO A 66 28.26 4.48 -15.62
N GLU A 67 27.48 5.52 -15.91
CA GLU A 67 26.02 5.53 -15.73
C GLU A 67 25.32 4.52 -16.65
N ARG A 68 25.79 4.41 -17.90
CA ARG A 68 25.28 3.42 -18.86
C ARG A 68 25.56 2.01 -18.38
N GLU A 69 26.80 1.74 -17.96
CA GLU A 69 27.19 0.43 -17.43
C GLU A 69 26.40 0.05 -16.18
N SER A 70 26.09 1.02 -15.30
CA SER A 70 25.22 0.81 -14.13
C SER A 70 23.82 0.38 -14.57
N LEU A 71 23.17 1.10 -15.50
CA LEU A 71 21.83 0.78 -16.00
C LEU A 71 21.76 -0.57 -16.73
N GLU A 72 22.79 -0.94 -17.47
CA GLU A 72 22.87 -2.24 -18.15
C GLU A 72 22.97 -3.39 -17.12
N ARG A 73 23.75 -3.21 -16.05
CA ARG A 73 23.81 -4.15 -14.92
C ARG A 73 22.48 -4.23 -14.16
N ASP A 74 21.82 -3.09 -13.93
CA ASP A 74 20.50 -3.04 -13.30
C ASP A 74 19.46 -3.83 -14.09
N THR A 75 19.46 -3.63 -15.43
CA THR A 75 18.56 -4.36 -16.33
C THR A 75 18.79 -5.87 -16.24
N SER A 76 20.05 -6.29 -16.26
CA SER A 76 20.41 -7.71 -16.16
C SER A 76 20.02 -8.31 -14.82
N ARG A 77 20.19 -7.56 -13.72
CA ARG A 77 19.83 -7.99 -12.37
C ARG A 77 18.32 -8.10 -12.18
N ILE A 78 17.57 -7.15 -12.73
CA ILE A 78 16.11 -7.17 -12.73
C ILE A 78 15.59 -8.38 -13.51
N ASP A 79 16.09 -8.60 -14.73
CA ASP A 79 15.69 -9.74 -15.59
C ASP A 79 15.93 -11.07 -14.88
N ALA A 80 17.07 -11.25 -14.26
CA ALA A 80 17.39 -12.44 -13.50
C ALA A 80 16.49 -12.60 -12.24
N TRP A 81 16.22 -11.49 -11.53
CA TRP A 81 15.33 -11.54 -10.37
C TRP A 81 13.88 -11.91 -10.76
N LEU A 82 13.36 -11.35 -11.84
CA LEU A 82 12.02 -11.67 -12.34
C LEU A 82 11.87 -13.16 -12.69
N ARG A 83 12.93 -13.79 -13.23
CA ARG A 83 12.91 -15.22 -13.56
C ARG A 83 13.03 -16.15 -12.36
N GLU A 84 13.88 -15.80 -11.40
CA GLU A 84 14.28 -16.70 -10.32
C GLU A 84 13.50 -16.50 -9.03
N CYS A 85 13.06 -15.25 -8.77
CA CYS A 85 12.58 -14.83 -7.45
C CYS A 85 11.12 -14.37 -7.42
N LEU A 86 10.49 -14.07 -8.56
CA LEU A 86 9.12 -13.55 -8.59
C LEU A 86 8.11 -14.59 -8.08
N PRO A 87 7.37 -14.32 -6.97
CA PRO A 87 6.37 -15.26 -6.49
C PRO A 87 5.17 -15.33 -7.44
N PRO A 88 4.62 -16.51 -7.71
CA PRO A 88 3.45 -16.67 -8.59
C PRO A 88 2.22 -15.88 -8.12
N SER A 89 2.15 -15.58 -6.83
CA SER A 89 1.02 -14.91 -6.20
C SER A 89 1.09 -13.38 -6.21
N ALA A 90 2.20 -12.76 -6.63
CA ALA A 90 2.34 -11.31 -6.65
C ALA A 90 1.33 -10.65 -7.60
N SER A 91 0.70 -9.56 -7.15
CA SER A 91 -0.23 -8.75 -7.97
C SER A 91 0.41 -7.46 -8.45
N GLY A 92 1.36 -6.94 -7.69
CA GLY A 92 2.14 -5.76 -8.03
C GLY A 92 3.60 -5.92 -7.60
N LEU A 93 4.48 -5.21 -8.28
CA LEU A 93 5.92 -5.24 -8.01
C LEU A 93 6.52 -3.87 -8.22
N ALA A 94 7.34 -3.41 -7.27
CA ALA A 94 8.25 -2.31 -7.49
C ALA A 94 9.68 -2.78 -7.25
N ILE A 95 10.61 -2.43 -8.16
CA ILE A 95 12.04 -2.72 -8.04
C ILE A 95 12.82 -1.41 -8.16
N PHE A 96 13.74 -1.22 -7.24
CA PHE A 96 14.66 -0.08 -7.22
C PHE A 96 16.09 -0.59 -7.35
N ALA A 97 16.80 -0.12 -8.35
CA ALA A 97 18.15 -0.61 -8.65
C ALA A 97 19.11 0.54 -8.96
N CYS A 98 20.31 0.45 -8.41
CA CYS A 98 21.45 1.32 -8.71
C CYS A 98 22.73 0.50 -8.53
N SER A 99 23.13 -0.23 -9.57
CA SER A 99 24.28 -1.14 -9.50
C SER A 99 25.61 -0.40 -9.31
N GLY A 100 25.68 0.88 -9.72
CA GLY A 100 26.85 1.71 -9.47
C GLY A 100 27.11 1.98 -7.98
N ASP A 101 26.05 1.93 -7.16
CA ASP A 101 26.08 2.11 -5.70
C ASP A 101 25.76 0.80 -4.92
N GLY A 102 25.67 -0.32 -5.63
CA GLY A 102 25.34 -1.62 -5.01
C GLY A 102 23.91 -1.76 -4.49
N PHE A 103 23.05 -0.78 -4.76
CA PHE A 103 21.68 -0.75 -4.28
C PHE A 103 20.74 -1.62 -5.13
N PHE A 104 19.91 -2.42 -4.48
CA PHE A 104 18.84 -3.20 -5.10
C PHE A 104 17.79 -3.54 -4.06
N ASP A 105 16.59 -3.06 -4.27
CA ASP A 105 15.47 -3.28 -3.35
C ASP A 105 14.21 -3.65 -4.11
N VAL A 106 13.39 -4.51 -3.51
CA VAL A 106 12.20 -5.08 -4.13
C VAL A 106 11.02 -5.01 -3.18
N VAL A 107 9.96 -4.37 -3.63
CA VAL A 107 8.68 -4.27 -2.92
C VAL A 107 7.66 -5.12 -3.66
N GLN A 108 7.32 -6.27 -3.09
CA GLN A 108 6.24 -7.11 -3.58
C GLN A 108 4.93 -6.65 -2.97
N LEU A 109 3.93 -6.46 -3.82
CA LEU A 109 2.62 -5.97 -3.45
C LEU A 109 1.55 -7.00 -3.75
N ASP A 110 0.62 -7.11 -2.85
CA ASP A 110 -0.55 -7.98 -2.97
C ASP A 110 -1.70 -7.32 -3.75
N THR A 111 -1.55 -6.04 -4.06
CA THR A 111 -2.48 -5.26 -4.85
C THR A 111 -1.86 -4.89 -6.18
N PRO A 112 -2.64 -4.80 -7.27
CA PRO A 112 -2.13 -4.37 -8.56
C PRO A 112 -1.65 -2.91 -8.49
N ILE A 113 -0.65 -2.59 -9.30
CA ILE A 113 -0.21 -1.22 -9.57
C ILE A 113 -1.00 -0.71 -10.77
N GLU A 114 -1.45 0.55 -10.74
CA GLU A 114 -2.32 1.14 -11.76
C GLU A 114 -1.81 0.92 -13.19
N ARG A 115 -0.49 0.99 -13.39
CA ARG A 115 0.14 0.76 -14.70
C ARG A 115 1.62 0.40 -14.58
N ARG A 116 2.10 -0.32 -15.58
CA ARG A 116 3.53 -0.53 -15.77
C ARG A 116 4.23 0.79 -16.05
N ALA A 117 5.33 1.04 -15.36
CA ALA A 117 6.13 2.24 -15.55
C ALA A 117 7.59 1.99 -15.19
N LEU A 118 8.51 2.70 -15.84
CA LEU A 118 9.92 2.71 -15.53
C LEU A 118 10.39 4.16 -15.48
N TYR A 119 11.09 4.48 -14.41
CA TYR A 119 11.66 5.80 -14.17
C TYR A 119 13.16 5.67 -13.94
N VAL A 120 13.91 6.66 -14.42
CA VAL A 120 15.35 6.79 -14.21
C VAL A 120 15.60 8.18 -13.64
N GLY A 121 16.15 8.26 -12.45
CA GLY A 121 16.37 9.53 -11.74
C GLY A 121 17.49 9.46 -10.71
N PRO A 122 17.82 10.57 -10.05
CA PRO A 122 18.88 10.60 -9.03
C PRO A 122 18.51 9.89 -7.73
N VAL A 123 17.21 9.64 -7.50
CA VAL A 123 16.67 8.97 -6.32
C VAL A 123 15.53 8.03 -6.72
N PRO A 124 15.11 7.09 -5.86
CA PRO A 124 13.93 6.26 -6.08
C PRO A 124 12.68 7.09 -6.37
N HIS A 125 11.94 6.74 -7.42
CA HIS A 125 10.68 7.39 -7.77
C HIS A 125 9.53 6.76 -6.98
N LEU A 126 9.15 7.34 -5.84
CA LEU A 126 8.25 6.72 -4.86
C LEU A 126 6.77 7.07 -5.06
N TYR A 127 6.44 7.98 -5.95
CA TYR A 127 5.05 8.47 -6.12
C TYR A 127 4.00 7.36 -6.29
N PRO A 128 4.22 6.29 -7.09
CA PRO A 128 3.24 5.21 -7.21
C PRO A 128 3.01 4.44 -5.90
N LEU A 129 4.03 4.24 -5.07
CA LEU A 129 3.89 3.59 -3.76
C LEU A 129 3.17 4.49 -2.75
N VAL A 130 3.51 5.79 -2.71
CA VAL A 130 2.84 6.78 -1.85
C VAL A 130 1.36 6.87 -2.21
N ARG A 131 1.03 6.92 -3.51
CA ARG A 131 -0.35 6.92 -3.97
C ARG A 131 -1.10 5.66 -3.55
N LEU A 132 -0.45 4.50 -3.62
CA LEU A 132 -1.02 3.23 -3.21
C LEU A 132 -1.30 3.21 -1.70
N GLU A 133 -0.38 3.74 -0.88
CA GLU A 133 -0.57 3.88 0.58
C GLU A 133 -1.73 4.83 0.91
N ASP A 134 -1.88 5.91 0.16
CA ASP A 134 -3.00 6.84 0.33
C ASP A 134 -4.34 6.22 -0.09
N GLU A 135 -4.34 5.39 -1.13
CA GLU A 135 -5.53 4.70 -1.64
C GLU A 135 -5.97 3.56 -0.73
N TYR A 136 -5.02 2.87 -0.08
CA TYR A 136 -5.24 1.75 0.84
C TYR A 136 -4.61 2.00 2.20
N PRO A 137 -5.07 3.03 2.94
CA PRO A 137 -4.49 3.38 4.21
C PRO A 137 -4.68 2.27 5.25
N ARG A 138 -3.77 2.21 6.20
CA ARG A 138 -3.91 1.32 7.35
C ARG A 138 -4.95 1.88 8.33
N TYR A 139 -5.91 1.05 8.77
CA TYR A 139 -7.01 1.46 9.64
C TYR A 139 -7.55 0.33 10.50
N ALA A 140 -8.25 0.68 11.58
CA ALA A 140 -9.04 -0.25 12.37
C ALA A 140 -10.48 -0.28 11.91
N ALA A 141 -11.05 -1.47 11.75
CA ALA A 141 -12.49 -1.67 11.57
C ALA A 141 -13.05 -2.38 12.80
N VAL A 142 -14.01 -1.75 13.47
CA VAL A 142 -14.72 -2.32 14.64
C VAL A 142 -16.07 -2.79 14.20
N MET A 143 -16.30 -4.10 14.21
CA MET A 143 -17.59 -4.69 13.91
C MET A 143 -18.31 -5.02 15.21
N LEU A 144 -19.51 -4.46 15.40
CA LEU A 144 -20.35 -4.68 16.58
C LEU A 144 -21.57 -5.52 16.21
N ASP A 145 -21.79 -6.61 16.91
CA ASP A 145 -23.06 -7.33 16.90
C ASP A 145 -23.80 -7.13 18.22
N ALA A 146 -24.83 -7.91 18.50
CA ALA A 146 -25.65 -7.77 19.75
C ALA A 146 -24.87 -8.12 21.01
N HIS A 147 -23.85 -8.98 20.94
CA HIS A 147 -23.13 -9.57 22.07
C HIS A 147 -21.63 -9.47 21.97
N HIS A 148 -21.08 -9.25 20.79
CA HIS A 148 -19.65 -9.29 20.54
C HIS A 148 -19.18 -8.07 19.75
N ALA A 149 -17.94 -7.69 19.99
CA ALA A 149 -17.19 -6.78 19.16
C ALA A 149 -16.01 -7.51 18.52
N ARG A 150 -15.75 -7.25 17.26
CA ARG A 150 -14.55 -7.72 16.55
C ARG A 150 -13.78 -6.53 16.04
N ILE A 151 -12.50 -6.48 16.33
CA ILE A 151 -11.61 -5.44 15.85
C ILE A 151 -10.70 -6.05 14.78
N TYR A 152 -10.70 -5.46 13.61
CA TYR A 152 -9.84 -5.83 12.50
C TYR A 152 -8.85 -4.69 12.22
N VAL A 153 -7.63 -5.03 11.85
CA VAL A 153 -6.67 -4.06 11.29
C VAL A 153 -6.46 -4.42 9.84
N PHE A 154 -6.78 -3.48 8.97
CA PHE A 154 -6.58 -3.59 7.54
C PHE A 154 -5.50 -2.61 7.07
N GLY A 155 -4.74 -2.97 6.04
CA GLY A 155 -3.71 -2.16 5.44
C GLY A 155 -2.85 -2.95 4.47
N LEU A 156 -2.02 -2.25 3.72
CA LEU A 156 -1.04 -2.86 2.83
C LEU A 156 0.26 -3.12 3.60
N ASP A 157 0.71 -4.37 3.51
CA ASP A 157 2.04 -4.77 3.97
C ASP A 157 2.82 -5.34 2.77
N THR A 158 4.14 -5.25 2.81
CA THR A 158 5.00 -5.95 1.85
C THR A 158 5.00 -7.44 2.19
N THR A 159 4.74 -8.29 1.19
CA THR A 159 4.54 -9.72 1.42
C THR A 159 5.87 -10.45 1.56
N PRO A 160 6.08 -11.28 2.61
CA PRO A 160 7.14 -12.26 2.63
C PRO A 160 6.89 -13.38 1.61
N ARG A 161 7.95 -13.97 1.10
CA ARG A 161 7.95 -15.02 0.07
C ARG A 161 7.07 -16.25 0.37
N ASP A 162 6.78 -16.54 1.63
CA ASP A 162 6.16 -17.79 2.08
C ASP A 162 4.71 -17.67 2.57
N ALA A 163 4.07 -16.52 2.47
CA ALA A 163 2.69 -16.34 2.92
C ALA A 163 1.66 -16.79 1.86
N VAL A 164 1.60 -18.11 1.61
CA VAL A 164 0.50 -18.73 0.85
C VAL A 164 -0.63 -19.03 1.82
N LEU A 165 -1.64 -18.19 1.87
CA LEU A 165 -2.93 -18.53 2.46
C LEU A 165 -4.02 -18.32 1.42
N GLY A 166 -4.49 -19.42 0.83
CA GLY A 166 -5.56 -19.43 -0.15
C GLY A 166 -6.90 -19.03 0.47
N GLY A 167 -7.49 -17.99 -0.09
CA GLY A 167 -8.89 -17.65 0.08
C GLY A 167 -9.47 -17.22 -1.27
N PRO A 168 -10.80 -17.35 -1.50
CA PRO A 168 -11.40 -16.98 -2.78
C PRO A 168 -11.28 -15.48 -3.03
N ALA A 169 -10.86 -15.13 -4.26
CA ALA A 169 -10.81 -13.74 -4.70
C ALA A 169 -12.24 -13.18 -4.89
N ILE A 170 -12.52 -12.02 -4.35
CA ILE A 170 -13.74 -11.27 -4.63
C ILE A 170 -13.34 -10.06 -5.47
N GLY A 171 -13.81 -9.98 -6.70
CA GLY A 171 -13.63 -8.83 -7.56
C GLY A 171 -12.19 -8.50 -7.93
N GLY A 172 -11.31 -9.50 -8.11
CA GLY A 172 -9.89 -9.31 -8.44
C GLY A 172 -8.97 -9.06 -7.24
N TRP A 173 -9.53 -9.01 -6.04
CA TRP A 173 -8.82 -8.76 -4.78
C TRP A 173 -8.63 -10.05 -4.02
N SER A 174 -7.41 -10.38 -3.69
CA SER A 174 -7.12 -11.53 -2.84
C SER A 174 -7.31 -11.14 -1.37
N GLN A 175 -8.34 -11.68 -0.72
CA GLN A 175 -8.68 -11.43 0.68
C GLN A 175 -7.57 -11.79 1.69
N ALA A 176 -6.59 -12.58 1.28
CA ALA A 176 -5.58 -13.16 2.18
C ALA A 176 -4.50 -12.17 2.65
N ARG A 177 -4.56 -10.90 2.27
CA ARG A 177 -3.37 -10.07 2.21
C ARG A 177 -3.42 -8.75 2.96
N PHE A 178 -4.56 -8.46 3.57
CA PHE A 178 -4.63 -7.40 4.56
C PHE A 178 -4.26 -7.98 5.92
N HIS A 179 -3.36 -7.30 6.62
CA HIS A 179 -2.91 -7.74 7.93
C HIS A 179 -4.09 -7.87 8.88
N ARG A 180 -4.26 -9.07 9.48
CA ARG A 180 -5.37 -9.38 10.36
C ARG A 180 -4.91 -9.34 11.81
N HIS A 181 -5.47 -8.43 12.57
CA HIS A 181 -5.60 -8.60 14.00
C HIS A 181 -7.11 -8.72 14.29
N GLY A 182 -7.59 -9.89 14.67
CA GLY A 182 -8.99 -10.12 15.02
C GLY A 182 -9.08 -10.44 16.51
N GLU A 183 -9.54 -9.51 17.31
CA GLU A 183 -9.93 -9.80 18.70
C GLU A 183 -11.45 -9.92 18.77
N ASN A 184 -11.94 -11.04 19.36
CA ASN A 184 -13.35 -11.22 19.68
C ASN A 184 -13.58 -10.83 21.14
N LEU A 185 -14.35 -9.77 21.36
CA LEU A 185 -14.61 -9.19 22.66
C LEU A 185 -16.11 -9.23 22.98
N HIS A 186 -16.46 -9.41 24.25
CA HIS A 186 -17.85 -9.37 24.70
C HIS A 186 -18.34 -7.92 24.83
N LEU A 187 -19.47 -7.60 24.19
CA LEU A 187 -20.03 -6.24 24.15
C LEU A 187 -20.60 -5.79 25.52
N GLU A 188 -20.81 -6.73 26.46
CA GLU A 188 -21.23 -6.41 27.84
C GLU A 188 -20.19 -5.57 28.58
N ARG A 189 -18.92 -5.63 28.16
CA ARG A 189 -17.80 -4.84 28.67
C ARG A 189 -17.25 -3.92 27.58
N LEU A 190 -17.99 -2.84 27.31
CA LEU A 190 -17.54 -1.85 26.32
C LEU A 190 -16.19 -1.23 26.67
N ASP A 191 -15.87 -1.12 27.96
CA ASP A 191 -14.56 -0.63 28.41
C ASP A 191 -13.41 -1.51 27.89
N ASP A 192 -13.57 -2.84 27.91
CA ASP A 192 -12.58 -3.79 27.38
C ASP A 192 -12.40 -3.60 25.85
N VAL A 193 -13.49 -3.30 25.13
CA VAL A 193 -13.46 -3.01 23.68
C VAL A 193 -12.70 -1.72 23.42
N VAL A 194 -12.98 -0.67 24.20
CA VAL A 194 -12.31 0.63 24.07
C VAL A 194 -10.82 0.50 24.40
N GLU A 195 -10.47 -0.22 25.47
CA GLU A 195 -9.08 -0.46 25.86
C GLU A 195 -8.31 -1.25 24.80
N SER A 196 -8.90 -2.33 24.27
CA SER A 196 -8.28 -3.12 23.18
C SER A 196 -8.12 -2.28 21.92
N LEU A 197 -9.13 -1.49 21.54
CA LEU A 197 -9.05 -0.60 20.40
C LEU A 197 -7.96 0.45 20.59
N ASP A 198 -7.83 1.04 21.79
CA ASP A 198 -6.85 2.04 22.11
C ASP A 198 -5.42 1.50 22.03
N ARG A 199 -5.21 0.28 22.55
CA ARG A 199 -3.95 -0.45 22.44
C ARG A 199 -3.59 -0.71 20.99
N ILE A 200 -4.49 -1.30 20.20
CA ILE A 200 -4.27 -1.62 18.77
C ILE A 200 -3.97 -0.34 17.97
N VAL A 201 -4.75 0.72 18.17
CA VAL A 201 -4.57 2.01 17.49
C VAL A 201 -3.22 2.64 17.83
N THR A 202 -2.72 2.42 19.05
CA THR A 202 -1.41 2.94 19.50
C THR A 202 -0.26 2.11 18.96
N ASP A 203 -0.34 0.78 19.11
CA ASP A 203 0.74 -0.15 18.72
C ASP A 203 0.95 -0.16 17.19
N ASP A 204 -0.13 -0.03 16.44
CA ASP A 204 -0.11 -0.02 14.97
C ASP A 204 -0.05 1.40 14.35
N ASP A 205 0.02 2.45 15.16
CA ASP A 205 0.00 3.87 14.73
C ASP A 205 -1.15 4.17 13.77
N LEU A 206 -2.36 3.66 14.07
CA LEU A 206 -3.49 3.82 13.19
C LEU A 206 -4.08 5.24 13.31
N ARG A 207 -4.37 5.83 12.16
CA ARG A 207 -4.93 7.20 12.09
C ARG A 207 -6.43 7.22 11.82
N ARG A 208 -7.02 6.08 11.46
CA ARG A 208 -8.41 5.98 11.03
C ARG A 208 -9.09 4.78 11.68
N ILE A 209 -10.35 4.98 12.07
CA ILE A 209 -11.22 3.95 12.64
C ILE A 209 -12.54 4.00 11.89
N VAL A 210 -13.04 2.84 11.45
CA VAL A 210 -14.39 2.68 10.90
C VAL A 210 -15.16 1.76 11.81
N VAL A 211 -16.33 2.17 12.23
CA VAL A 211 -17.22 1.34 13.06
C VAL A 211 -18.34 0.80 12.20
N THR A 212 -18.60 -0.50 12.31
CA THR A 212 -19.71 -1.16 11.63
C THR A 212 -20.56 -1.90 12.65
N GLY A 213 -21.87 -2.01 12.43
CA GLY A 213 -22.70 -2.82 13.33
C GLY A 213 -24.15 -2.39 13.41
N HIS A 214 -24.84 -2.96 14.40
CA HIS A 214 -26.26 -2.78 14.61
C HIS A 214 -26.56 -1.45 15.34
N ASP A 215 -27.70 -0.83 15.03
CA ASP A 215 -28.12 0.51 15.45
C ASP A 215 -28.04 0.77 16.98
N ALA A 216 -28.19 -0.24 17.82
CA ALA A 216 -28.17 -0.08 19.29
C ALA A 216 -26.74 -0.07 19.90
N ALA A 217 -25.77 -0.78 19.29
CA ALA A 217 -24.45 -0.95 19.86
C ALA A 217 -23.51 0.23 19.52
N VAL A 218 -23.64 0.75 18.31
CA VAL A 218 -22.78 1.83 17.80
C VAL A 218 -22.86 3.13 18.62
N PRO A 219 -24.08 3.67 18.95
CA PRO A 219 -24.19 4.88 19.79
C PRO A 219 -23.57 4.69 21.18
N ARG A 220 -23.69 3.51 21.78
CA ARG A 220 -23.09 3.20 23.07
C ARG A 220 -21.58 3.22 23.04
N LEU A 221 -20.95 2.59 22.01
CA LEU A 221 -19.52 2.65 21.81
C LEU A 221 -19.05 4.10 21.62
N ARG A 222 -19.73 4.88 20.75
CA ARG A 222 -19.36 6.27 20.47
C ARG A 222 -19.38 7.17 21.72
N GLN A 223 -20.30 6.93 22.67
CA GLN A 223 -20.38 7.69 23.92
C GLN A 223 -19.21 7.37 24.87
N GLN A 224 -18.63 6.17 24.77
CA GLN A 224 -17.52 5.74 25.62
C GLN A 224 -16.14 5.94 24.97
N LEU A 225 -16.08 6.24 23.67
CA LEU A 225 -14.81 6.51 23.01
C LEU A 225 -14.13 7.77 23.58
N PRO A 226 -12.88 7.67 24.07
CA PRO A 226 -12.08 8.84 24.42
C PRO A 226 -11.93 9.79 23.23
N ALA A 227 -11.75 11.09 23.48
CA ALA A 227 -11.58 12.11 22.44
C ALA A 227 -10.50 11.76 21.44
N ARG A 228 -9.40 11.11 21.88
CA ARG A 228 -8.30 10.63 21.03
C ARG A 228 -8.74 9.60 19.98
N LEU A 229 -9.58 8.65 20.34
CA LEU A 229 -10.12 7.66 19.40
C LEU A 229 -11.27 8.22 18.58
N SER A 230 -12.14 9.03 19.22
CA SER A 230 -13.25 9.68 18.54
C SER A 230 -12.81 10.60 17.40
N SER A 231 -11.67 11.29 17.55
CA SER A 231 -11.10 12.12 16.48
C SER A 231 -10.58 11.33 15.28
N LYS A 232 -10.32 10.04 15.46
CA LYS A 232 -9.89 9.11 14.38
C LYS A 232 -11.06 8.39 13.72
N LEU A 233 -12.27 8.54 14.24
CA LEU A 233 -13.47 7.91 13.69
C LEU A 233 -13.85 8.57 12.37
N VAL A 234 -13.75 7.79 11.30
CA VAL A 234 -13.99 8.23 9.93
C VAL A 234 -15.45 8.09 9.57
N ASP A 235 -16.03 6.92 9.80
CA ASP A 235 -17.40 6.63 9.43
C ASP A 235 -18.03 5.54 10.30
N VAL A 236 -19.35 5.46 10.21
CA VAL A 236 -20.18 4.43 10.86
C VAL A 236 -21.07 3.79 9.82
N LEU A 237 -20.83 2.51 9.53
CA LEU A 237 -21.54 1.77 8.51
C LEU A 237 -22.52 0.78 9.10
N GLN A 238 -23.68 0.62 8.45
CA GLN A 238 -24.60 -0.46 8.77
C GLN A 238 -24.24 -1.70 7.97
N LEU A 239 -23.80 -2.75 8.65
CA LEU A 239 -23.53 -4.07 8.06
C LEU A 239 -24.32 -5.15 8.80
N ASP A 240 -24.67 -6.19 8.06
CA ASP A 240 -25.28 -7.39 8.63
C ASP A 240 -24.32 -7.99 9.68
N ARG A 241 -24.85 -8.37 10.85
CA ARG A 241 -24.10 -9.00 11.95
C ARG A 241 -23.38 -10.28 11.57
N ASN A 242 -23.83 -10.95 10.50
CA ASN A 242 -23.21 -12.15 9.94
C ASN A 242 -22.26 -11.83 8.76
N ALA A 243 -21.97 -10.54 8.53
CA ALA A 243 -21.04 -10.18 7.47
C ALA A 243 -19.68 -10.82 7.72
N GLY A 244 -19.23 -11.61 6.75
CA GLY A 244 -17.87 -12.16 6.76
C GLY A 244 -16.84 -11.04 6.66
N GLU A 245 -15.62 -11.31 7.10
CA GLU A 245 -14.50 -10.37 7.12
C GLU A 245 -14.28 -9.65 5.77
N GLY A 246 -14.36 -10.37 4.63
CA GLY A 246 -14.22 -9.76 3.32
C GLY A 246 -15.28 -8.73 2.99
N ARG A 247 -16.49 -8.87 3.52
CA ARG A 247 -17.56 -7.89 3.35
C ARG A 247 -17.33 -6.67 4.23
N VAL A 248 -16.79 -6.87 5.44
CA VAL A 248 -16.37 -5.78 6.32
C VAL A 248 -15.27 -4.98 5.66
N LEU A 249 -14.22 -5.65 5.17
CA LEU A 249 -13.12 -5.02 4.45
C LEU A 249 -13.62 -4.19 3.26
N HIS A 250 -14.43 -4.77 2.37
CA HIS A 250 -14.92 -4.08 1.18
C HIS A 250 -15.71 -2.82 1.54
N ALA A 251 -16.70 -2.92 2.43
CA ALA A 251 -17.53 -1.79 2.81
C ALA A 251 -16.75 -0.68 3.53
N THR A 252 -15.83 -1.05 4.42
CA THR A 252 -15.02 -0.07 5.16
C THR A 252 -13.98 0.61 4.28
N LEU A 253 -13.42 -0.11 3.31
CA LEU A 253 -12.48 0.46 2.33
C LEU A 253 -13.19 1.42 1.38
N GLU A 254 -14.37 1.07 0.87
CA GLU A 254 -15.18 1.97 0.04
C GLU A 254 -15.50 3.29 0.77
N ALA A 255 -15.87 3.22 2.04
CA ALA A 255 -16.14 4.40 2.87
C ALA A 255 -14.91 5.31 3.01
N LEU A 256 -13.74 4.72 3.24
CA LEU A 256 -12.47 5.45 3.33
C LEU A 256 -12.08 6.11 2.01
N GLN A 257 -12.24 5.40 0.89
CA GLN A 257 -11.94 5.92 -0.44
C GLN A 257 -12.90 7.05 -0.84
N ALA A 258 -14.18 6.95 -0.50
CA ALA A 258 -15.15 8.01 -0.72
C ALA A 258 -14.75 9.30 0.00
N GLN A 259 -14.34 9.21 1.27
CA GLN A 259 -13.85 10.35 2.05
C GLN A 259 -12.56 10.96 1.48
N ASN A 260 -11.61 10.12 1.07
CA ASN A 260 -10.37 10.62 0.44
C ASN A 260 -10.68 11.40 -0.84
N THR A 261 -11.65 10.93 -1.63
CA THR A 261 -12.09 11.60 -2.86
C THR A 261 -12.76 12.94 -2.57
N GLU A 262 -13.57 13.03 -1.52
CA GLU A 262 -14.20 14.29 -1.10
C GLU A 262 -13.18 15.28 -0.55
N ALA A 263 -12.26 14.83 0.29
CA ALA A 263 -11.17 15.66 0.81
C ALA A 263 -10.26 16.17 -0.33
N GLY A 264 -9.93 15.32 -1.29
CA GLY A 264 -9.17 15.69 -2.48
C GLY A 264 -9.87 16.72 -3.36
N ARG A 265 -11.20 16.60 -3.56
CA ARG A 265 -12.00 17.60 -4.29
C ARG A 265 -12.03 18.93 -3.56
N GLY A 266 -12.18 18.92 -2.24
CA GLY A 266 -12.14 20.11 -1.40
C GLY A 266 -10.79 20.84 -1.50
N HIS A 267 -9.68 20.10 -1.49
CA HIS A 267 -8.35 20.68 -1.62
C HIS A 267 -8.09 21.30 -3.00
N VAL A 268 -8.50 20.64 -4.07
CA VAL A 268 -8.42 21.18 -5.44
C VAL A 268 -9.31 22.41 -5.62
N ALA A 269 -10.51 22.42 -5.05
CA ALA A 269 -11.39 23.58 -5.07
C ALA A 269 -10.78 24.78 -4.34
N TRP A 270 -10.21 24.53 -3.15
CA TRP A 270 -9.51 25.56 -2.38
C TRP A 270 -8.28 26.12 -3.12
N MET A 271 -7.46 25.26 -3.72
CA MET A 271 -6.32 25.72 -4.55
C MET A 271 -6.75 26.56 -5.74
N ARG A 272 -7.87 26.23 -6.39
CA ARG A 272 -8.43 27.03 -7.49
C ARG A 272 -8.91 28.40 -7.01
N ASP A 273 -9.52 28.46 -5.85
CA ASP A 273 -9.99 29.72 -5.24
C ASP A 273 -8.82 30.63 -4.81
N VAL A 274 -7.80 30.07 -4.19
CA VAL A 274 -6.56 30.78 -3.84
C VAL A 274 -5.85 31.30 -5.09
N ALA A 275 -5.77 30.50 -6.15
CA ALA A 275 -5.18 30.92 -7.42
C ALA A 275 -5.97 32.05 -8.11
N ARG A 276 -7.29 32.07 -7.97
CA ARG A 276 -8.14 33.15 -8.49
C ARG A 276 -8.00 34.46 -7.70
N THR A 277 -7.78 34.36 -6.38
CA THR A 277 -7.65 35.53 -5.50
C THR A 277 -6.24 36.15 -5.54
N SER A 278 -5.25 35.43 -6.08
CA SER A 278 -3.83 35.85 -6.11
C SER A 278 -3.42 36.50 -7.44
N ILE A 279 -4.35 36.78 -8.38
CA ILE A 279 -4.04 37.55 -9.60
C ILE A 279 -4.37 39.01 -9.30
N PRO A 280 -3.39 39.92 -9.09
CA PRO A 280 -3.65 41.35 -9.04
C PRO A 280 -4.02 41.82 -10.45
N LEU A 281 -5.18 42.45 -10.56
CA LEU A 281 -5.56 43.24 -11.74
C LEU A 281 -4.55 44.39 -11.87
N SER A 282 -3.72 44.31 -12.89
CA SER A 282 -2.94 45.45 -13.42
C SER A 282 -3.68 46.07 -14.57
#